data_e6bc8597bebf98352596f9ac3be2802d
#
_entry.id   e6bc8597bebf98352596f9ac3be2802d
#
_cell.length_a   1.000
_cell.length_b   1.000
_cell.length_c   1.000
_cell.angle_alpha   90.00
_cell.angle_beta   90.00
_cell.angle_gamma   90.00
#
_symmetry.space_group_name_H-M   'P 1'
#
loop_
_entity.id
_entity.type
_entity.pdbx_description
1 polymer ?
#
loop_
_entity_poly.entity_id
_entity_poly.type
_entity_poly.pdbx_seq_one_letter_code
_entity_poly.pdbx_strand_id
1 'polypeptide(L)'
;MNKLILFLLLFICFSAIGQENKERQISVNKVGILFSKAKQNNLLFFDKDYDYKTNVYKFQLFYPIQKGESWDVNIILQPQFQKAQHQLLNEQFITPDEENFEFLREKFIQKKDISLYAFEVALQLRKSIIKNISFEATLGLGAGYISLESERLAKGFTFIENVSLGLAHKINKSEFFLATTVGHVSNFNIQKPNSGYNIFGFELGYRIFIK
;
A
#
# COMPACT_ATOMS: atom_id res chain seq x y z
N MET A 1 2.19 -20.28 -12.68
CA MET A 1 2.82 -20.60 -11.37
C MET A 1 1.77 -20.43 -10.28
N ASN A 2 1.43 -21.48 -9.53
CA ASN A 2 0.33 -21.45 -8.55
C ASN A 2 0.56 -20.39 -7.48
N LYS A 3 -0.39 -19.46 -7.32
CA LYS A 3 -0.35 -18.37 -6.32
C LYS A 3 -0.10 -18.89 -4.89
N LEU A 4 -0.52 -20.13 -4.61
CA LEU A 4 -0.28 -20.85 -3.34
C LEU A 4 1.21 -21.15 -3.12
N ILE A 5 1.95 -21.48 -4.18
CA ILE A 5 3.39 -21.78 -4.10
C ILE A 5 4.19 -20.50 -3.77
N LEU A 6 3.80 -19.35 -4.34
CA LEU A 6 4.43 -18.08 -4.04
C LEU A 6 4.22 -17.68 -2.55
N PHE A 7 3.01 -17.92 -2.03
CA PHE A 7 2.67 -17.67 -0.63
C PHE A 7 3.44 -18.59 0.32
N LEU A 8 3.58 -19.86 -0.03
CA LEU A 8 4.37 -20.84 0.72
C LEU A 8 5.89 -20.51 0.71
N LEU A 9 6.43 -20.08 -0.43
CA LEU A 9 7.83 -19.65 -0.55
C LEU A 9 8.13 -18.41 0.31
N LEU A 10 7.22 -17.42 0.34
CA LEU A 10 7.31 -16.28 1.24
C LEU A 10 7.31 -16.71 2.71
N PHE A 11 6.44 -17.67 3.09
CA PHE A 11 6.37 -18.18 4.47
C PHE A 11 7.63 -18.96 4.89
N ILE A 12 8.21 -19.74 3.98
CA ILE A 12 9.46 -20.49 4.21
C ILE A 12 10.65 -19.54 4.36
N CYS A 13 10.72 -18.45 3.58
CA CYS A 13 11.74 -17.42 3.75
C CYS A 13 11.66 -16.72 5.11
N PHE A 14 10.47 -16.48 5.65
CA PHE A 14 10.29 -15.95 7.00
C PHE A 14 10.74 -16.90 8.10
N SER A 15 10.54 -18.22 7.91
CA SER A 15 10.95 -19.25 8.89
C SER A 15 12.48 -19.43 8.94
N ALA A 16 13.19 -19.21 7.84
CA ALA A 16 14.65 -19.35 7.77
C ALA A 16 15.41 -18.21 8.47
N ILE A 17 14.78 -17.04 8.64
CA ILE A 17 15.40 -15.87 9.31
C ILE A 17 15.35 -15.99 10.84
N GLY A 18 14.55 -16.93 11.38
CA GLY A 18 14.29 -17.10 12.82
C GLY A 18 15.27 -17.95 13.62
N GLN A 19 16.35 -18.48 13.03
CA GLN A 19 17.18 -19.51 13.68
C GLN A 19 18.47 -19.04 14.38
N GLU A 20 18.74 -17.76 14.50
CA GLU A 20 19.83 -17.29 15.36
C GLU A 20 19.34 -16.96 16.78
N ASN A 21 19.63 -17.88 17.71
CA ASN A 21 19.39 -17.78 19.14
C ASN A 21 20.22 -16.66 19.79
N LYS A 22 19.67 -15.45 19.82
CA LYS A 22 19.83 -14.47 20.90
C LYS A 22 18.45 -13.87 21.12
N GLU A 23 17.96 -13.89 22.35
CA GLU A 23 16.75 -13.19 22.77
C GLU A 23 16.88 -11.69 22.45
N ARG A 24 16.77 -11.35 21.18
CA ARG A 24 16.59 -9.95 20.76
C ARG A 24 15.14 -9.59 21.08
N GLN A 25 14.94 -8.89 22.16
CA GLN A 25 13.64 -8.28 22.44
C GLN A 25 13.33 -7.30 21.30
N ILE A 26 12.54 -7.77 20.31
CA ILE A 26 12.07 -6.95 19.19
C ILE A 26 11.09 -5.92 19.77
N SER A 27 11.49 -4.67 19.78
CA SER A 27 10.68 -3.58 20.34
C SER A 27 10.60 -2.44 19.33
N VAL A 28 9.50 -1.68 19.41
CA VAL A 28 9.32 -0.47 18.59
C VAL A 28 10.46 0.49 18.88
N ASN A 29 11.16 0.91 17.84
CA ASN A 29 12.27 1.89 17.95
C ASN A 29 11.93 3.25 17.33
N LYS A 30 10.91 3.30 16.48
CA LYS A 30 10.48 4.49 15.76
C LYS A 30 8.98 4.46 15.53
N VAL A 31 8.32 5.59 15.66
CA VAL A 31 6.91 5.78 15.29
C VAL A 31 6.81 6.86 14.24
N GLY A 32 5.79 6.82 13.43
CA GLY A 32 5.62 7.80 12.36
C GLY A 32 4.19 7.97 11.88
N ILE A 33 4.01 9.04 11.15
CA ILE A 33 2.82 9.30 10.34
C ILE A 33 3.25 9.45 8.89
N LEU A 34 2.41 8.98 7.98
CA LEU A 34 2.67 9.08 6.55
C LEU A 34 1.39 9.51 5.84
N PHE A 35 1.55 10.47 4.95
CA PHE A 35 0.54 10.88 4.00
C PHE A 35 0.98 10.51 2.59
N SER A 36 0.06 9.95 1.78
CA SER A 36 0.28 9.67 0.37
C SER A 36 -0.82 10.28 -0.48
N LYS A 37 -0.44 10.83 -1.63
CA LYS A 37 -1.35 11.27 -2.68
C LYS A 37 -1.00 10.55 -3.97
N ALA A 38 -1.95 9.77 -4.47
CA ALA A 38 -1.74 8.93 -5.64
C ALA A 38 -2.98 8.94 -6.56
N LYS A 39 -2.79 8.54 -7.82
CA LYS A 39 -3.86 8.46 -8.81
C LYS A 39 -3.63 7.33 -9.79
N GLN A 40 -4.73 6.82 -10.38
CA GLN A 40 -4.71 5.82 -11.45
C GLN A 40 -4.12 6.38 -12.74
N ASN A 41 -4.59 7.53 -13.19
CA ASN A 41 -4.12 8.13 -14.45
C ASN A 41 -2.86 8.95 -14.21
N ASN A 42 -1.72 8.40 -14.62
CA ASN A 42 -0.38 8.94 -14.40
C ASN A 42 0.59 8.41 -15.47
N LEU A 43 1.90 8.60 -15.26
CA LEU A 43 2.94 8.17 -16.20
C LEU A 43 3.11 6.64 -16.31
N LEU A 44 2.75 5.88 -15.27
CA LEU A 44 2.92 4.41 -15.24
C LEU A 44 1.62 3.68 -15.60
N PHE A 45 0.49 4.25 -15.22
CA PHE A 45 -0.83 3.67 -15.45
C PHE A 45 -1.68 4.69 -16.18
N PHE A 46 -2.21 4.31 -17.32
CA PHE A 46 -3.13 5.14 -18.08
C PHE A 46 -4.34 4.30 -18.48
N ASP A 47 -5.50 4.75 -18.02
CA ASP A 47 -6.76 4.12 -18.38
C ASP A 47 -7.76 5.21 -18.78
N LYS A 48 -8.47 4.98 -19.88
CA LYS A 48 -9.46 5.91 -20.41
C LYS A 48 -10.85 5.65 -19.85
N ASP A 49 -11.06 4.48 -19.27
CA ASP A 49 -12.38 3.99 -18.90
C ASP A 49 -12.79 4.48 -17.51
N TYR A 50 -11.83 4.69 -16.59
CA TYR A 50 -12.11 5.11 -15.22
C TYR A 50 -10.96 5.90 -14.59
N ASP A 51 -11.26 6.61 -13.49
CA ASP A 51 -10.27 7.39 -12.73
C ASP A 51 -10.40 7.11 -11.23
N TYR A 52 -9.26 6.92 -10.56
CA TYR A 52 -9.12 6.88 -9.12
C TYR A 52 -8.09 7.91 -8.66
N LYS A 53 -8.47 8.70 -7.64
CA LYS A 53 -7.57 9.63 -6.94
C LYS A 53 -7.63 9.30 -5.48
N THR A 54 -6.48 9.02 -4.86
CA THR A 54 -6.42 8.57 -3.47
C THR A 54 -5.59 9.49 -2.60
N ASN A 55 -6.09 9.73 -1.38
CA ASN A 55 -5.32 10.26 -0.28
C ASN A 55 -5.24 9.16 0.79
N VAL A 56 -4.05 8.82 1.21
CA VAL A 56 -3.78 7.74 2.18
C VAL A 56 -3.12 8.33 3.41
N TYR A 57 -3.58 7.93 4.58
CA TYR A 57 -3.05 8.31 5.88
C TYR A 57 -2.64 7.03 6.61
N LYS A 58 -1.38 6.92 7.01
CA LYS A 58 -0.85 5.76 7.74
C LYS A 58 -0.25 6.22 9.07
N PHE A 59 -0.50 5.44 10.12
CA PHE A 59 0.30 5.45 11.33
C PHE A 59 1.33 4.32 11.23
N GLN A 60 2.57 4.53 11.64
CA GLN A 60 3.67 3.59 11.43
C GLN A 60 4.35 3.21 12.75
N LEU A 61 4.51 1.90 12.99
CA LEU A 61 5.30 1.34 14.08
C LEU A 61 6.45 0.54 13.49
N PHE A 62 7.68 0.95 13.76
CA PHE A 62 8.88 0.34 13.19
C PHE A 62 9.53 -0.63 14.18
N TYR A 63 9.74 -1.85 13.72
CA TYR A 63 10.41 -2.93 14.43
C TYR A 63 11.70 -3.29 13.70
N PRO A 64 12.89 -2.97 14.24
CA PRO A 64 14.16 -3.34 13.63
C PRO A 64 14.38 -4.86 13.77
N ILE A 65 14.48 -5.53 12.63
CA ILE A 65 14.76 -6.98 12.57
C ILE A 65 16.25 -7.22 12.46
N GLN A 66 16.93 -6.46 11.60
CA GLN A 66 18.35 -6.61 11.37
C GLN A 66 19.01 -5.24 11.22
N LYS A 67 20.17 -5.07 11.85
CA LYS A 67 21.12 -4.01 11.56
C LYS A 67 22.32 -4.64 10.89
N GLY A 68 22.54 -4.30 9.63
CA GLY A 68 23.67 -4.79 8.85
C GLY A 68 24.69 -3.69 8.59
N GLU A 69 25.85 -4.06 8.08
CA GLU A 69 26.86 -3.08 7.65
C GLU A 69 26.41 -2.24 6.47
N SER A 70 25.67 -2.87 5.53
CA SER A 70 25.21 -2.25 4.29
C SER A 70 23.72 -1.88 4.32
N TRP A 71 22.88 -2.71 4.95
CA TRP A 71 21.43 -2.55 4.96
C TRP A 71 20.83 -2.85 6.33
N ASP A 72 19.93 -2.00 6.75
CA ASP A 72 19.03 -2.27 7.88
C ASP A 72 17.71 -2.81 7.36
N VAL A 73 17.12 -3.75 8.09
CA VAL A 73 15.82 -4.35 7.80
C VAL A 73 14.85 -4.04 8.92
N ASN A 74 13.68 -3.49 8.57
CA ASN A 74 12.61 -3.23 9.52
C ASN A 74 11.31 -3.89 9.06
N ILE A 75 10.51 -4.35 10.01
CA ILE A 75 9.08 -4.58 9.80
C ILE A 75 8.34 -3.34 10.27
N ILE A 76 7.34 -2.92 9.49
CA ILE A 76 6.49 -1.78 9.81
C ILE A 76 5.05 -2.25 9.91
N LEU A 77 4.38 -1.97 11.02
CA LEU A 77 2.94 -2.16 11.16
C LEU A 77 2.26 -0.83 10.86
N GLN A 78 1.30 -0.84 9.92
CA GLN A 78 0.72 0.38 9.36
C GLN A 78 -0.81 0.29 9.29
N PRO A 79 -1.56 0.59 10.39
CA PRO A 79 -2.97 0.90 10.23
C PRO A 79 -3.12 2.12 9.32
N GLN A 80 -4.05 2.03 8.35
CA GLN A 80 -4.24 3.07 7.35
C GLN A 80 -5.71 3.35 7.04
N PHE A 81 -5.95 4.59 6.67
CA PHE A 81 -7.19 5.09 6.11
C PHE A 81 -6.92 5.66 4.72
N GLN A 82 -7.70 5.25 3.72
CA GLN A 82 -7.65 5.83 2.38
C GLN A 82 -9.00 6.48 2.05
N LYS A 83 -8.94 7.68 1.51
CA LYS A 83 -10.06 8.33 0.85
C LYS A 83 -9.80 8.31 -0.65
N ALA A 84 -10.55 7.51 -1.38
CA ALA A 84 -10.47 7.39 -2.83
C ALA A 84 -11.66 8.12 -3.45
N GLN A 85 -11.40 8.94 -4.47
CA GLN A 85 -12.41 9.49 -5.34
C GLN A 85 -12.40 8.69 -6.63
N HIS A 86 -13.56 8.20 -7.03
CA HIS A 86 -13.73 7.33 -8.18
C HIS A 86 -14.78 7.84 -9.14
N GLN A 87 -14.59 7.59 -10.44
CA GLN A 87 -15.55 7.86 -11.51
C GLN A 87 -15.30 6.94 -12.70
N LEU A 88 -16.35 6.30 -13.22
CA LEU A 88 -16.35 5.68 -14.54
C LEU A 88 -16.37 6.79 -15.59
N LEU A 89 -15.43 6.81 -16.53
CA LEU A 89 -15.29 7.81 -17.59
C LEU A 89 -15.92 7.36 -18.91
N ASN A 90 -15.82 6.07 -19.20
CA ASN A 90 -16.36 5.43 -20.39
C ASN A 90 -17.49 4.47 -20.00
N GLU A 91 -18.73 4.84 -20.27
CA GLU A 91 -19.88 4.00 -19.96
C GLU A 91 -19.91 2.68 -20.73
N GLN A 92 -19.24 2.60 -21.89
CA GLN A 92 -19.15 1.37 -22.69
C GLN A 92 -18.27 0.29 -22.03
N PHE A 93 -17.52 0.63 -20.97
CA PHE A 93 -16.80 -0.32 -20.14
C PHE A 93 -17.75 -1.35 -19.50
N ILE A 94 -18.97 -0.94 -19.15
CA ILE A 94 -20.06 -1.83 -18.74
C ILE A 94 -20.82 -2.23 -19.99
N THR A 95 -20.72 -3.51 -20.36
CA THR A 95 -21.25 -4.02 -21.60
C THR A 95 -22.74 -4.38 -21.51
N PRO A 96 -23.54 -4.33 -22.63
CA PRO A 96 -24.96 -4.61 -22.61
C PRO A 96 -25.36 -6.03 -22.20
N ASP A 97 -24.39 -6.97 -22.15
CA ASP A 97 -24.58 -8.34 -21.67
C ASP A 97 -24.55 -8.45 -20.12
N GLU A 98 -24.16 -7.38 -19.42
CA GLU A 98 -24.25 -7.32 -17.96
C GLU A 98 -25.70 -7.09 -17.50
N GLU A 99 -26.12 -7.82 -16.49
CA GLU A 99 -27.44 -7.63 -15.89
C GLU A 99 -27.57 -6.20 -15.33
N ASN A 100 -28.64 -5.52 -15.73
CA ASN A 100 -28.93 -4.12 -15.33
C ASN A 100 -27.83 -3.11 -15.78
N PHE A 101 -27.21 -3.31 -16.94
CA PHE A 101 -26.09 -2.51 -17.43
C PHE A 101 -26.41 -1.00 -17.49
N GLU A 102 -27.62 -0.58 -17.85
CA GLU A 102 -28.03 0.82 -17.89
C GLU A 102 -27.97 1.46 -16.49
N PHE A 103 -28.53 0.79 -15.49
CA PHE A 103 -28.46 1.20 -14.09
C PHE A 103 -27.01 1.26 -13.57
N LEU A 104 -26.17 0.28 -13.91
CA LEU A 104 -24.77 0.25 -13.52
C LEU A 104 -23.98 1.40 -14.16
N ARG A 105 -24.23 1.73 -15.42
CA ARG A 105 -23.66 2.88 -16.12
C ARG A 105 -24.02 4.18 -15.40
N GLU A 106 -25.30 4.43 -15.18
CA GLU A 106 -25.78 5.62 -14.47
C GLU A 106 -25.16 5.73 -13.06
N LYS A 107 -25.07 4.63 -12.34
CA LYS A 107 -24.53 4.55 -11.00
C LYS A 107 -23.02 4.84 -10.92
N PHE A 108 -22.23 4.34 -11.87
CA PHE A 108 -20.77 4.42 -11.79
C PHE A 108 -20.16 5.61 -12.53
N ILE A 109 -20.88 6.21 -13.47
CA ILE A 109 -20.46 7.46 -14.12
C ILE A 109 -20.46 8.65 -13.16
N GLN A 110 -21.23 8.55 -12.08
CA GLN A 110 -21.26 9.56 -11.05
C GLN A 110 -20.02 9.49 -10.16
N LYS A 111 -19.38 10.64 -9.97
CA LYS A 111 -18.23 10.76 -9.09
C LYS A 111 -18.62 10.45 -7.65
N LYS A 112 -17.86 9.57 -7.00
CA LYS A 112 -18.11 9.15 -5.62
C LYS A 112 -16.84 9.10 -4.79
N ASP A 113 -17.00 9.33 -3.49
CA ASP A 113 -15.96 9.17 -2.49
C ASP A 113 -16.09 7.79 -1.85
N ILE A 114 -15.01 7.04 -1.87
CA ILE A 114 -14.89 5.69 -1.32
C ILE A 114 -13.91 5.72 -0.16
N SER A 115 -14.28 5.17 0.98
CA SER A 115 -13.39 5.01 2.13
C SER A 115 -12.86 3.57 2.19
N LEU A 116 -11.57 3.44 2.49
CA LEU A 116 -10.92 2.15 2.70
C LEU A 116 -10.16 2.20 4.02
N TYR A 117 -10.40 1.22 4.88
CA TYR A 117 -9.73 1.03 6.16
C TYR A 117 -8.93 -0.25 6.07
N ALA A 118 -7.64 -0.21 6.40
CA ALA A 118 -6.80 -1.39 6.30
C ALA A 118 -5.71 -1.43 7.36
N PHE A 119 -5.18 -2.63 7.53
CA PHE A 119 -3.96 -2.89 8.29
C PHE A 119 -2.92 -3.48 7.33
N GLU A 120 -1.78 -2.82 7.19
CA GLU A 120 -0.68 -3.21 6.32
C GLU A 120 0.52 -3.63 7.17
N VAL A 121 1.17 -4.71 6.78
CA VAL A 121 2.50 -5.11 7.26
C VAL A 121 3.49 -4.86 6.13
N ALA A 122 4.55 -4.12 6.41
CA ALA A 122 5.53 -3.79 5.39
C ALA A 122 6.94 -4.21 5.81
N LEU A 123 7.70 -4.70 4.84
CA LEU A 123 9.14 -4.92 4.93
C LEU A 123 9.86 -3.71 4.35
N GLN A 124 10.75 -3.10 5.14
CA GLN A 124 11.57 -1.97 4.72
C GLN A 124 13.05 -2.37 4.71
N LEU A 125 13.69 -2.12 3.59
CA LEU A 125 15.14 -2.12 3.44
C LEU A 125 15.64 -0.68 3.48
N ARG A 126 16.66 -0.39 4.30
CA ARG A 126 17.22 0.93 4.48
C ARG A 126 18.74 0.89 4.33
N LYS A 127 19.27 1.81 3.52
CA LYS A 127 20.72 2.00 3.33
C LYS A 127 21.11 3.44 3.58
N SER A 128 22.05 3.66 4.49
CA SER A 128 22.65 4.99 4.68
C SER A 128 23.48 5.36 3.45
N ILE A 129 23.20 6.52 2.85
CA ILE A 129 23.97 7.08 1.74
C ILE A 129 25.05 8.01 2.30
N ILE A 130 24.64 8.92 3.17
CA ILE A 130 25.51 9.83 3.94
C ILE A 130 24.99 9.91 5.37
N LYS A 131 25.74 10.55 6.27
CA LYS A 131 25.50 10.55 7.73
C LYS A 131 24.01 10.70 8.15
N ASN A 132 23.25 11.54 7.47
CA ASN A 132 21.87 11.86 7.87
C ASN A 132 20.82 11.51 6.78
N ILE A 133 21.25 10.99 5.64
CA ILE A 133 20.36 10.64 4.52
C ILE A 133 20.46 9.15 4.24
N SER A 134 19.29 8.51 4.16
CA SER A 134 19.17 7.10 3.83
C SER A 134 18.23 6.91 2.65
N PHE A 135 18.53 5.94 1.81
CA PHE A 135 17.63 5.38 0.83
C PHE A 135 16.76 4.31 1.49
N GLU A 136 15.50 4.25 1.14
CA GLU A 136 14.55 3.26 1.65
C GLU A 136 13.74 2.66 0.50
N ALA A 137 13.62 1.33 0.54
CA ALA A 137 12.71 0.54 -0.29
C ALA A 137 11.74 -0.18 0.63
N THR A 138 10.44 -0.06 0.39
CA THR A 138 9.40 -0.66 1.24
C THR A 138 8.44 -1.47 0.38
N LEU A 139 8.13 -2.69 0.83
CA LEU A 139 7.10 -3.56 0.28
C LEU A 139 6.05 -3.79 1.36
N GLY A 140 4.82 -3.38 1.11
CA GLY A 140 3.69 -3.51 2.01
C GLY A 140 2.62 -4.45 1.47
N LEU A 141 2.05 -5.26 2.35
CA LEU A 141 0.90 -6.12 2.08
C LEU A 141 -0.14 -5.87 3.18
N GLY A 142 -1.37 -5.61 2.80
CA GLY A 142 -2.42 -5.29 3.73
C GLY A 142 -3.75 -5.94 3.41
N ALA A 143 -4.59 -6.04 4.44
CA ALA A 143 -5.98 -6.45 4.33
C ALA A 143 -6.87 -5.34 4.90
N GLY A 144 -8.04 -5.15 4.30
CA GLY A 144 -8.91 -4.06 4.66
C GLY A 144 -10.36 -4.23 4.22
N TYR A 145 -11.10 -3.15 4.38
CA TYR A 145 -12.51 -3.05 4.02
C TYR A 145 -12.75 -1.79 3.20
N ILE A 146 -13.35 -1.95 2.01
CA ILE A 146 -13.76 -0.85 1.15
C ILE A 146 -15.27 -0.59 1.32
N SER A 147 -15.62 0.68 1.52
CA SER A 147 -16.98 1.08 1.94
C SER A 147 -18.03 1.07 0.83
N LEU A 148 -17.63 1.27 -0.42
CA LEU A 148 -18.49 1.30 -1.59
C LEU A 148 -17.88 0.51 -2.73
N GLU A 149 -18.72 -0.05 -3.58
CA GLU A 149 -18.33 -0.73 -4.81
C GLU A 149 -18.10 0.24 -5.97
N SER A 150 -17.32 -0.22 -6.93
CA SER A 150 -17.14 0.37 -8.25
C SER A 150 -17.39 -0.70 -9.32
N GLU A 151 -17.33 -0.33 -10.59
CA GLU A 151 -17.40 -1.30 -11.70
C GLU A 151 -16.21 -2.29 -11.70
N ARG A 152 -15.15 -1.98 -10.94
CA ARG A 152 -13.93 -2.79 -10.89
C ARG A 152 -13.71 -3.55 -9.59
N LEU A 153 -14.33 -3.10 -8.49
CA LEU A 153 -14.09 -3.69 -7.17
C LEU A 153 -15.35 -3.70 -6.33
N ALA A 154 -15.74 -4.88 -5.86
CA ALA A 154 -16.87 -5.06 -4.96
C ALA A 154 -16.60 -4.40 -3.59
N LYS A 155 -17.69 -3.88 -2.98
CA LYS A 155 -17.67 -3.44 -1.58
C LYS A 155 -17.34 -4.62 -0.66
N GLY A 156 -16.55 -4.37 0.39
CA GLY A 156 -16.26 -5.37 1.40
C GLY A 156 -14.78 -5.60 1.61
N PHE A 157 -14.40 -6.87 1.76
CA PHE A 157 -13.01 -7.24 2.02
C PHE A 157 -12.12 -6.96 0.81
N THR A 158 -10.93 -6.40 1.08
CA THR A 158 -9.97 -6.04 0.04
C THR A 158 -8.54 -6.25 0.52
N PHE A 159 -7.64 -6.47 -0.43
CA PHE A 159 -6.19 -6.51 -0.23
C PHE A 159 -5.55 -5.25 -0.81
N ILE A 160 -4.43 -4.87 -0.22
CA ILE A 160 -3.60 -3.76 -0.64
C ILE A 160 -2.19 -4.28 -0.80
N GLU A 161 -1.60 -3.99 -1.95
CA GLU A 161 -0.19 -4.23 -2.25
C GLU A 161 0.45 -2.88 -2.53
N ASN A 162 1.61 -2.62 -1.94
CA ASN A 162 2.26 -1.33 -2.03
C ASN A 162 3.78 -1.47 -2.10
N VAL A 163 4.40 -0.75 -3.02
CA VAL A 163 5.86 -0.62 -3.12
C VAL A 163 6.21 0.85 -3.10
N SER A 164 7.14 1.25 -2.25
CA SER A 164 7.66 2.62 -2.24
C SER A 164 9.19 2.67 -2.25
N LEU A 165 9.73 3.69 -2.92
CA LEU A 165 11.14 3.99 -2.99
C LEU A 165 11.34 5.47 -2.65
N GLY A 166 12.22 5.75 -1.69
CA GLY A 166 12.39 7.11 -1.21
C GLY A 166 13.65 7.39 -0.44
N LEU A 167 13.71 8.62 0.06
CA LEU A 167 14.80 9.14 0.85
C LEU A 167 14.28 9.57 2.23
N ALA A 168 15.04 9.26 3.26
CA ALA A 168 14.78 9.70 4.61
C ALA A 168 15.93 10.61 5.08
N HIS A 169 15.60 11.77 5.65
CA HIS A 169 16.53 12.71 6.24
C HIS A 169 16.32 12.80 7.75
N LYS A 170 17.34 12.38 8.51
CA LYS A 170 17.33 12.38 9.97
C LYS A 170 17.87 13.72 10.51
N ILE A 171 17.11 14.32 11.41
CA ILE A 171 17.50 15.53 12.16
C ILE A 171 17.28 15.24 13.65
N ASN A 172 18.35 14.99 14.40
CA ASN A 172 18.30 14.59 15.81
C ASN A 172 17.46 13.31 16.02
N LYS A 173 16.35 13.43 16.76
CA LYS A 173 15.40 12.33 17.00
C LYS A 173 14.26 12.28 15.98
N SER A 174 14.21 13.20 15.04
CA SER A 174 13.18 13.29 13.99
C SER A 174 13.72 12.82 12.66
N GLU A 175 12.83 12.35 11.79
CA GLU A 175 13.15 11.93 10.44
C GLU A 175 12.02 12.31 9.49
N PHE A 176 12.37 12.98 8.41
CA PHE A 176 11.47 13.27 7.29
C PHE A 176 11.70 12.26 6.18
N PHE A 177 10.61 11.80 5.56
CA PHE A 177 10.63 10.81 4.50
C PHE A 177 9.87 11.33 3.29
N LEU A 178 10.45 11.18 2.11
CA LEU A 178 9.83 11.47 0.82
C LEU A 178 10.05 10.29 -0.12
N ALA A 179 8.97 9.77 -0.72
CA ALA A 179 9.04 8.63 -1.61
C ALA A 179 8.07 8.74 -2.78
N THR A 180 8.32 7.95 -3.81
CA THR A 180 7.34 7.53 -4.81
C THR A 180 6.72 6.22 -4.37
N THR A 181 5.44 6.00 -4.72
CA THR A 181 4.71 4.79 -4.36
C THR A 181 3.89 4.28 -5.53
N VAL A 182 3.86 2.96 -5.65
CA VAL A 182 2.97 2.21 -6.54
C VAL A 182 2.11 1.31 -5.65
N GLY A 183 0.80 1.34 -5.85
CA GLY A 183 -0.13 0.50 -5.10
C GLY A 183 -1.12 -0.22 -6.01
N HIS A 184 -1.57 -1.37 -5.55
CA HIS A 184 -2.68 -2.13 -6.12
C HIS A 184 -3.71 -2.45 -5.04
N VAL A 185 -4.98 -2.34 -5.39
CA VAL A 185 -6.10 -2.69 -4.50
C VAL A 185 -7.01 -3.66 -5.22
N SER A 186 -7.25 -4.83 -4.63
CA SER A 186 -8.10 -5.89 -5.21
C SER A 186 -8.74 -6.74 -4.10
N ASN A 187 -9.64 -7.66 -4.44
CA ASN A 187 -10.25 -8.56 -3.46
C ASN A 187 -9.90 -10.05 -3.70
N PHE A 188 -8.85 -10.36 -4.48
CA PHE A 188 -8.39 -11.73 -4.78
C PHE A 188 -9.48 -12.65 -5.39
N ASN A 189 -10.46 -12.11 -6.09
CA ASN A 189 -11.63 -12.84 -6.63
C ASN A 189 -12.54 -13.47 -5.56
N ILE A 190 -12.54 -12.96 -4.33
CA ILE A 190 -13.50 -13.39 -3.31
C ILE A 190 -14.93 -12.97 -3.69
N GLN A 191 -15.06 -11.79 -4.32
CA GLN A 191 -16.33 -11.26 -4.82
C GLN A 191 -16.13 -10.62 -6.20
N LYS A 192 -17.16 -10.63 -7.03
CA LYS A 192 -17.18 -9.86 -8.29
C LYS A 192 -17.89 -8.53 -8.08
N PRO A 193 -17.42 -7.44 -8.76
CA PRO A 193 -16.24 -7.38 -9.64
C PRO A 193 -14.91 -7.41 -8.87
N ASN A 194 -13.82 -7.86 -9.52
CA ASN A 194 -12.46 -7.86 -8.96
C ASN A 194 -11.39 -7.61 -10.01
N SER A 195 -11.49 -6.55 -10.76
CA SER A 195 -10.36 -6.07 -11.57
C SER A 195 -9.43 -5.17 -10.76
N GLY A 196 -9.94 -4.59 -9.66
CA GLY A 196 -9.18 -3.70 -8.81
C GLY A 196 -8.72 -2.41 -9.49
N TYR A 197 -7.84 -1.67 -8.85
CA TYR A 197 -7.23 -0.46 -9.41
C TYR A 197 -5.77 -0.32 -8.99
N ASN A 198 -4.99 0.32 -9.87
CA ASN A 198 -3.57 0.63 -9.63
C ASN A 198 -3.43 2.14 -9.39
N ILE A 199 -2.51 2.51 -8.53
CA ILE A 199 -2.20 3.91 -8.24
C ILE A 199 -0.68 4.14 -8.25
N PHE A 200 -0.29 5.33 -8.68
CA PHE A 200 1.07 5.84 -8.53
C PHE A 200 1.00 7.24 -7.93
N GLY A 201 1.93 7.53 -7.03
CA GLY A 201 1.98 8.83 -6.37
C GLY A 201 3.20 9.05 -5.51
N PHE A 202 3.05 9.98 -4.56
CA PHE A 202 4.11 10.39 -3.66
C PHE A 202 3.68 10.20 -2.21
N GLU A 203 4.65 9.88 -1.38
CA GLU A 203 4.52 9.75 0.07
C GLU A 203 5.36 10.81 0.78
N LEU A 204 4.79 11.42 1.81
CA LEU A 204 5.47 12.29 2.74
C LEU A 204 5.28 11.75 4.15
N GLY A 205 6.38 11.50 4.87
CA GLY A 205 6.35 10.94 6.21
C GLY A 205 7.13 11.79 7.21
N TYR A 206 6.67 11.74 8.45
CA TYR A 206 7.40 12.25 9.61
C TYR A 206 7.48 11.16 10.67
N ARG A 207 8.67 10.94 11.22
CA ARG A 207 8.96 9.84 12.15
C ARG A 207 9.80 10.34 13.32
N ILE A 208 9.61 9.72 14.49
CA ILE A 208 10.34 10.01 15.72
C ILE A 208 10.99 8.73 16.24
N PHE A 209 12.29 8.80 16.54
CA PHE A 209 13.01 7.72 17.22
C PHE A 209 12.68 7.75 18.71
N ILE A 210 12.18 6.61 19.22
CA ILE A 210 11.79 6.44 20.64
C ILE A 210 13.00 6.03 21.48
N LYS A 211 13.95 5.32 20.85
CA LYS A 211 15.20 4.83 21.48
C LYS A 211 16.42 5.27 20.71
#